data_5985e7506102bb3bf580846bb70c7ee8
#
_entry.id   5985e7506102bb3bf580846bb70c7ee8
#
_cell.length_a   1.000
_cell.length_b   1.000
_cell.length_c   1.000
_cell.angle_alpha   90.00
_cell.angle_beta   90.00
_cell.angle_gamma   90.00
#
_symmetry.space_group_name_H-M   'P 1'
#
loop_
_entity.id
_entity.type
_entity.pdbx_description
1 polymer ?
#
loop_
_entity_poly.entity_id
_entity_poly.type
_entity_poly.pdbx_seq_one_letter_code
_entity_poly.pdbx_strand_id
1 'polypeptide(L)'
;MKQFLALAGVLLFLTPSVWAQEERTRPRPPTITVTGEALISAEPDQAQLDIGVVTQARTAPEASKENAERVARVLSEVKKILGKNDEVKTSGYSLTPAYRYPQGGKPEIVGYNASNTLRIKTMSLDLVGRLIDSAMQAGANNVNRLVFTLKDEQSAQLEALRAASLKARSKAEAIATALGLKIVKITAVTEGERMIQPIVRQVTALRAEAAPAQTPVEPGTVDVRSTVSMTVEVTPQ
;
A
#
# COMPACT_ATOMS: atom_id res chain seq x y z
N MET A 1 -63.60 -61.59 -51.19
CA MET A 1 -62.76 -60.85 -52.07
C MET A 1 -62.41 -59.53 -51.39
N LYS A 2 -61.26 -59.35 -51.00
CA LYS A 2 -60.35 -58.19 -50.71
C LYS A 2 -59.45 -58.54 -49.55
N GLN A 3 -58.22 -58.82 -49.92
CA GLN A 3 -57.15 -59.11 -49.02
C GLN A 3 -56.67 -57.75 -48.40
N PHE A 4 -56.51 -57.69 -47.10
CA PHE A 4 -55.83 -56.62 -46.43
C PHE A 4 -54.50 -57.15 -45.93
N LEU A 5 -53.42 -56.66 -46.57
CA LEU A 5 -52.02 -56.88 -46.18
C LEU A 5 -51.69 -55.97 -44.97
N ALA A 6 -51.38 -56.53 -43.84
CA ALA A 6 -50.91 -55.80 -42.67
C ALA A 6 -49.36 -55.73 -42.74
N LEU A 7 -48.88 -54.53 -42.88
CA LEU A 7 -47.43 -54.23 -42.90
C LEU A 7 -46.97 -53.94 -41.42
N ALA A 8 -46.21 -54.87 -40.83
CA ALA A 8 -45.68 -54.72 -39.50
C ALA A 8 -44.33 -53.90 -39.63
N GLY A 9 -44.39 -52.65 -39.18
CA GLY A 9 -43.20 -51.79 -39.09
C GLY A 9 -42.39 -52.11 -37.82
N VAL A 10 -41.17 -52.60 -38.00
CA VAL A 10 -40.21 -52.80 -36.88
C VAL A 10 -39.54 -51.47 -36.59
N LEU A 11 -39.87 -50.85 -35.47
CA LEU A 11 -39.18 -49.65 -34.99
C LEU A 11 -37.91 -50.06 -34.25
N LEU A 12 -36.76 -49.85 -34.89
CA LEU A 12 -35.43 -50.02 -34.26
C LEU A 12 -35.16 -48.82 -33.36
N PHE A 13 -35.24 -48.99 -32.01
CA PHE A 13 -34.77 -48.01 -31.03
C PHE A 13 -33.24 -48.04 -30.97
N LEU A 14 -32.58 -47.05 -31.61
CA LEU A 14 -31.19 -46.74 -31.39
C LEU A 14 -31.04 -46.05 -30.04
N THR A 15 -30.62 -46.79 -29.01
CA THR A 15 -30.17 -46.22 -27.76
C THR A 15 -28.80 -45.59 -27.92
N PRO A 16 -28.62 -44.26 -27.65
CA PRO A 16 -27.30 -43.68 -27.63
C PRO A 16 -26.53 -44.22 -26.42
N SER A 17 -25.47 -44.97 -26.67
CA SER A 17 -24.50 -45.33 -25.62
C SER A 17 -23.79 -44.09 -25.12
N VAL A 18 -24.23 -43.55 -23.98
CA VAL A 18 -23.51 -42.49 -23.27
C VAL A 18 -22.24 -43.12 -22.69
N TRP A 19 -21.15 -42.92 -23.37
CA TRP A 19 -19.83 -43.21 -22.83
C TRP A 19 -19.56 -42.16 -21.73
N ALA A 20 -19.91 -42.50 -20.48
CA ALA A 20 -19.45 -41.80 -19.31
C ALA A 20 -17.91 -41.95 -19.29
N GLN A 21 -17.17 -40.91 -19.70
CA GLN A 21 -15.76 -40.80 -19.41
C GLN A 21 -15.61 -40.71 -17.90
N GLU A 22 -15.34 -41.84 -17.26
CA GLU A 22 -14.75 -41.86 -15.92
C GLU A 22 -13.42 -41.14 -15.99
N GLU A 23 -13.46 -39.85 -15.68
CA GLU A 23 -12.28 -39.05 -15.37
C GLU A 23 -11.62 -39.72 -14.16
N ARG A 24 -10.69 -40.63 -14.41
CA ARG A 24 -9.89 -41.27 -13.37
C ARG A 24 -9.16 -40.15 -12.63
N THR A 25 -9.75 -39.64 -11.56
CA THR A 25 -9.12 -38.76 -10.60
C THR A 25 -7.90 -39.52 -10.04
N ARG A 26 -6.72 -39.25 -10.59
CA ARG A 26 -5.48 -39.73 -10.01
C ARG A 26 -5.46 -39.31 -8.55
N PRO A 27 -5.24 -40.20 -7.59
CA PRO A 27 -5.18 -39.84 -6.18
C PRO A 27 -4.14 -38.72 -6.05
N ARG A 28 -4.57 -37.59 -5.52
CA ARG A 28 -3.66 -36.47 -5.26
C ARG A 28 -2.68 -36.93 -4.19
N PRO A 29 -1.37 -36.74 -4.38
CA PRO A 29 -0.40 -37.08 -3.37
C PRO A 29 -0.68 -36.29 -2.08
N PRO A 30 -0.41 -36.85 -0.91
CA PRO A 30 -0.57 -36.15 0.36
C PRO A 30 0.34 -34.92 0.39
N THR A 31 -0.18 -33.80 0.89
CA THR A 31 0.54 -32.52 0.92
C THR A 31 0.46 -31.86 2.29
N ILE A 32 1.49 -31.11 2.63
CA ILE A 32 1.50 -30.21 3.77
C ILE A 32 1.53 -28.78 3.21
N THR A 33 0.60 -27.94 3.66
CA THR A 33 0.61 -26.49 3.36
C THR A 33 0.90 -25.72 4.62
N VAL A 34 1.87 -24.81 4.54
CA VAL A 34 2.32 -23.97 5.65
C VAL A 34 2.43 -22.52 5.23
N THR A 35 2.36 -21.63 6.22
CA THR A 35 2.62 -20.21 6.01
C THR A 35 3.80 -19.77 6.86
N GLY A 36 4.78 -19.14 6.23
CA GLY A 36 5.89 -18.46 6.85
C GLY A 36 5.65 -16.95 6.83
N GLU A 37 5.91 -16.30 7.95
CA GLU A 37 5.81 -14.84 8.09
C GLU A 37 7.13 -14.31 8.64
N ALA A 38 7.58 -13.17 8.11
CA ALA A 38 8.72 -12.44 8.63
C ALA A 38 8.40 -10.95 8.72
N LEU A 39 8.97 -10.32 9.73
CA LEU A 39 8.95 -8.90 9.97
C LEU A 39 10.39 -8.44 10.07
N ILE A 40 10.76 -7.48 9.22
CA ILE A 40 12.04 -6.77 9.27
C ILE A 40 11.74 -5.35 9.70
N SER A 41 12.34 -4.94 10.82
CA SER A 41 12.24 -3.56 11.31
C SER A 41 13.55 -2.86 10.97
N ALA A 42 13.46 -1.75 10.25
CA ALA A 42 14.60 -0.92 9.85
C ALA A 42 14.42 0.52 10.31
N GLU A 43 15.52 1.20 10.57
CA GLU A 43 15.50 2.65 10.78
C GLU A 43 15.21 3.35 9.46
N PRO A 44 14.27 4.32 9.42
CA PRO A 44 14.01 5.07 8.20
C PRO A 44 15.21 5.93 7.82
N ASP A 45 15.48 6.02 6.53
CA ASP A 45 16.54 6.83 5.95
C ASP A 45 16.01 7.92 4.99
N GLN A 46 14.68 8.02 4.87
CA GLN A 46 14.01 9.01 4.05
C GLN A 46 12.73 9.51 4.74
N ALA A 47 12.45 10.81 4.63
CA ALA A 47 11.17 11.41 4.97
C ALA A 47 10.45 11.91 3.72
N GLN A 48 9.15 11.67 3.64
CA GLN A 48 8.26 12.28 2.67
C GLN A 48 7.29 13.19 3.41
N LEU A 49 7.28 14.47 3.04
CA LEU A 49 6.47 15.52 3.63
C LEU A 49 5.60 16.17 2.54
N ASP A 50 4.30 16.18 2.75
CA ASP A 50 3.33 16.85 1.87
C ASP A 50 2.82 18.13 2.57
N ILE A 51 3.25 19.29 2.07
CA ILE A 51 2.91 20.61 2.60
C ILE A 51 1.92 21.29 1.67
N GLY A 52 0.82 21.79 2.21
CA GLY A 52 -0.23 22.47 1.49
C GLY A 52 -0.22 23.99 1.66
N VAL A 53 -0.58 24.67 0.59
CA VAL A 53 -0.89 26.09 0.58
C VAL A 53 -2.33 26.23 0.10
N VAL A 54 -3.22 26.68 0.98
CA VAL A 54 -4.63 26.95 0.65
C VAL A 54 -4.87 28.45 0.74
N THR A 55 -5.48 29.01 -0.29
CA THR A 55 -5.91 30.41 -0.37
C THR A 55 -7.39 30.50 -0.71
N GLN A 56 -8.04 31.56 -0.27
CA GLN A 56 -9.45 31.83 -0.55
C GLN A 56 -9.61 33.27 -1.01
N ALA A 57 -10.36 33.50 -2.11
CA ALA A 57 -10.68 34.79 -2.60
C ALA A 57 -12.11 34.81 -3.17
N ARG A 58 -12.60 36.01 -3.50
CA ARG A 58 -13.95 36.17 -4.09
C ARG A 58 -14.05 35.64 -5.50
N THR A 59 -12.98 35.68 -6.25
CA THR A 59 -12.91 35.19 -7.64
C THR A 59 -11.87 34.12 -7.80
N ALA A 60 -12.06 33.23 -8.77
CA ALA A 60 -11.14 32.16 -9.08
C ALA A 60 -9.73 32.66 -9.49
N PRO A 61 -9.59 33.68 -10.34
CA PRO A 61 -8.30 34.25 -10.68
C PRO A 61 -7.53 34.83 -9.50
N GLU A 62 -8.21 35.53 -8.58
CA GLU A 62 -7.57 36.05 -7.36
C GLU A 62 -7.09 34.96 -6.44
N ALA A 63 -7.92 33.93 -6.17
CA ALA A 63 -7.53 32.78 -5.34
C ALA A 63 -6.31 32.06 -5.91
N SER A 64 -6.30 31.85 -7.23
CA SER A 64 -5.21 31.19 -7.94
C SER A 64 -3.91 32.02 -7.92
N LYS A 65 -4.01 33.33 -8.15
CA LYS A 65 -2.85 34.24 -8.13
C LYS A 65 -2.20 34.27 -6.76
N GLU A 66 -3.01 34.49 -5.72
CA GLU A 66 -2.50 34.51 -4.33
C GLU A 66 -1.86 33.18 -3.94
N ASN A 67 -2.45 32.06 -4.37
CA ASN A 67 -1.89 30.74 -4.15
C ASN A 67 -0.52 30.58 -4.80
N ALA A 68 -0.40 30.95 -6.08
CA ALA A 68 0.85 30.88 -6.82
C ALA A 68 1.97 31.69 -6.16
N GLU A 69 1.67 32.91 -5.70
CA GLU A 69 2.62 33.78 -5.01
C GLU A 69 3.09 33.15 -3.68
N ARG A 70 2.16 32.60 -2.88
CA ARG A 70 2.51 31.92 -1.62
C ARG A 70 3.35 30.67 -1.86
N VAL A 71 2.96 29.84 -2.84
CA VAL A 71 3.71 28.63 -3.22
C VAL A 71 5.13 28.96 -3.67
N ALA A 72 5.31 30.05 -4.46
CA ALA A 72 6.62 30.49 -4.89
C ALA A 72 7.53 30.86 -3.71
N ARG A 73 6.99 31.55 -2.69
CA ARG A 73 7.74 31.87 -1.46
C ARG A 73 8.10 30.59 -0.68
N VAL A 74 7.13 29.69 -0.47
CA VAL A 74 7.37 28.40 0.20
C VAL A 74 8.45 27.60 -0.51
N LEU A 75 8.37 27.46 -1.83
CA LEU A 75 9.37 26.78 -2.64
C LEU A 75 10.77 27.39 -2.49
N SER A 76 10.86 28.72 -2.49
CA SER A 76 12.12 29.44 -2.31
C SER A 76 12.78 29.13 -0.97
N GLU A 77 11.99 29.18 0.13
CA GLU A 77 12.53 28.95 1.48
C GLU A 77 12.89 27.46 1.71
N VAL A 78 12.02 26.56 1.28
CA VAL A 78 12.28 25.12 1.38
C VAL A 78 13.54 24.72 0.62
N LYS A 79 13.74 25.24 -0.60
CA LYS A 79 14.93 24.94 -1.42
C LYS A 79 16.26 25.40 -0.79
N LYS A 80 16.25 26.38 0.11
CA LYS A 80 17.46 26.82 0.84
C LYS A 80 17.92 25.77 1.87
N ILE A 81 17.01 24.94 2.35
CA ILE A 81 17.25 23.91 3.37
C ILE A 81 17.58 22.58 2.73
N LEU A 82 17.00 22.29 1.57
CA LEU A 82 17.15 21.02 0.87
C LEU A 82 18.55 20.80 0.33
N GLY A 83 19.07 19.58 0.50
CA GLY A 83 20.34 19.14 -0.06
C GLY A 83 20.24 18.73 -1.54
N LYS A 84 21.38 18.38 -2.12
CA LYS A 84 21.48 18.00 -3.55
C LYS A 84 20.67 16.75 -3.92
N ASN A 85 20.45 15.86 -2.96
CA ASN A 85 19.75 14.59 -3.17
C ASN A 85 18.26 14.64 -2.75
N ASP A 86 17.84 15.81 -2.26
CA ASP A 86 16.45 16.01 -1.85
C ASP A 86 15.61 16.47 -3.05
N GLU A 87 14.33 16.13 -3.00
CA GLU A 87 13.39 16.43 -4.08
C GLU A 87 12.24 17.30 -3.54
N VAL A 88 11.84 18.31 -4.29
CA VAL A 88 10.57 19.02 -4.07
C VAL A 88 9.83 19.15 -5.39
N LYS A 89 8.55 18.76 -5.38
CA LYS A 89 7.67 18.85 -6.55
C LYS A 89 6.23 19.13 -6.13
N THR A 90 5.45 19.72 -7.04
CA THR A 90 4.00 19.80 -6.86
C THR A 90 3.39 18.42 -7.02
N SER A 91 2.61 18.00 -6.03
CA SER A 91 1.90 16.71 -6.03
C SER A 91 0.40 16.84 -6.25
N GLY A 92 -0.14 18.05 -6.12
CA GLY A 92 -1.56 18.31 -6.36
C GLY A 92 -1.87 19.79 -6.45
N TYR A 93 -2.82 20.13 -7.34
CA TYR A 93 -3.43 21.46 -7.45
C TYR A 93 -4.93 21.31 -7.63
N SER A 94 -5.70 22.11 -6.93
CA SER A 94 -7.15 22.22 -7.13
C SER A 94 -7.62 23.66 -6.96
N LEU A 95 -8.66 24.01 -7.71
CA LEU A 95 -9.38 25.28 -7.60
C LEU A 95 -10.87 24.96 -7.57
N THR A 96 -11.52 25.23 -6.45
CA THR A 96 -12.91 24.85 -6.22
C THR A 96 -13.73 26.02 -5.70
N PRO A 97 -15.02 26.16 -6.11
CA PRO A 97 -15.91 27.16 -5.53
C PRO A 97 -16.21 26.83 -4.06
N ALA A 98 -16.27 27.85 -3.23
CA ALA A 98 -16.76 27.78 -1.86
C ALA A 98 -18.24 28.11 -1.81
N TYR A 99 -19.05 27.22 -1.26
CA TYR A 99 -20.50 27.37 -1.18
C TYR A 99 -20.95 27.70 0.25
N ARG A 100 -21.96 28.57 0.34
CA ARG A 100 -22.78 28.77 1.53
C ARG A 100 -24.14 28.12 1.31
N TYR A 101 -24.65 27.44 2.31
CA TYR A 101 -25.95 26.77 2.31
C TYR A 101 -26.90 27.49 3.28
N PRO A 102 -27.67 28.50 2.83
CA PRO A 102 -28.64 29.15 3.68
C PRO A 102 -29.82 28.22 4.00
N GLN A 103 -30.38 28.29 5.23
CA GLN A 103 -31.54 27.51 5.60
C GLN A 103 -32.71 27.72 4.63
N GLY A 104 -33.18 26.67 3.97
CA GLY A 104 -34.29 26.72 3.01
C GLY A 104 -33.97 27.37 1.66
N GLY A 105 -32.70 27.74 1.40
CA GLY A 105 -32.23 28.36 0.16
C GLY A 105 -31.41 27.44 -0.73
N LYS A 106 -31.10 27.94 -1.93
CA LYS A 106 -30.18 27.27 -2.86
C LYS A 106 -28.74 27.55 -2.44
N PRO A 107 -27.80 26.62 -2.75
CA PRO A 107 -26.37 26.87 -2.54
C PRO A 107 -25.91 28.12 -3.31
N GLU A 108 -25.18 29.00 -2.64
CA GLU A 108 -24.62 30.24 -3.21
C GLU A 108 -23.08 30.14 -3.20
N ILE A 109 -22.45 30.53 -4.31
CA ILE A 109 -20.97 30.64 -4.37
C ILE A 109 -20.58 31.91 -3.62
N VAL A 110 -19.80 31.77 -2.56
CA VAL A 110 -19.30 32.87 -1.73
C VAL A 110 -17.83 33.19 -1.97
N GLY A 111 -17.15 32.39 -2.78
CA GLY A 111 -15.73 32.56 -3.12
C GLY A 111 -15.14 31.30 -3.80
N TYR A 112 -13.84 31.28 -3.88
CA TYR A 112 -13.08 30.16 -4.46
C TYR A 112 -11.89 29.83 -3.57
N ASN A 113 -11.63 28.52 -3.43
CA ASN A 113 -10.47 27.99 -2.73
C ASN A 113 -9.47 27.44 -3.75
N ALA A 114 -8.24 27.93 -3.73
CA ALA A 114 -7.13 27.36 -4.46
C ALA A 114 -6.22 26.59 -3.48
N SER A 115 -5.92 25.35 -3.77
CA SER A 115 -5.05 24.49 -2.98
C SER A 115 -3.92 23.95 -3.83
N ASN A 116 -2.68 24.03 -3.31
CA ASN A 116 -1.51 23.48 -3.93
C ASN A 116 -0.74 22.67 -2.88
N THR A 117 -0.33 21.46 -3.22
CA THR A 117 0.43 20.59 -2.34
C THR A 117 1.82 20.34 -2.91
N LEU A 118 2.83 20.64 -2.12
CA LEU A 118 4.23 20.38 -2.40
C LEU A 118 4.63 19.10 -1.70
N ARG A 119 5.17 18.15 -2.45
CA ARG A 119 5.80 16.95 -1.92
C ARG A 119 7.30 17.14 -1.84
N ILE A 120 7.83 16.96 -0.65
CA ILE A 120 9.25 17.03 -0.33
C ILE A 120 9.71 15.63 0.05
N LYS A 121 10.83 15.19 -0.53
CA LYS A 121 11.54 13.98 -0.09
C LYS A 121 12.93 14.39 0.34
N THR A 122 13.34 14.02 1.55
CA THR A 122 14.67 14.29 2.09
C THR A 122 15.24 13.08 2.81
N MET A 123 16.56 12.92 2.74
CA MET A 123 17.31 11.94 3.52
C MET A 123 17.83 12.52 4.84
N SER A 124 17.72 13.84 5.03
CA SER A 124 18.12 14.53 6.25
C SER A 124 16.92 14.61 7.21
N LEU A 125 16.71 13.55 7.98
CA LEU A 125 15.53 13.42 8.86
C LEU A 125 15.50 14.49 9.96
N ASP A 126 16.65 14.92 10.43
CA ASP A 126 16.87 16.00 11.41
C ASP A 126 16.36 17.36 10.93
N LEU A 127 16.30 17.58 9.59
CA LEU A 127 15.84 18.82 9.00
C LEU A 127 14.32 18.91 8.84
N VAL A 128 13.58 17.83 9.05
CA VAL A 128 12.12 17.77 8.78
C VAL A 128 11.37 18.83 9.58
N GLY A 129 11.66 18.97 10.88
CA GLY A 129 11.04 20.01 11.70
C GLY A 129 11.31 21.43 11.16
N ARG A 130 12.55 21.72 10.81
CA ARG A 130 12.93 23.01 10.19
C ARG A 130 12.24 23.24 8.83
N LEU A 131 12.09 22.22 8.03
CA LEU A 131 11.37 22.30 6.75
C LEU A 131 9.90 22.68 6.96
N ILE A 132 9.24 22.07 7.93
CA ILE A 132 7.86 22.40 8.30
C ILE A 132 7.78 23.87 8.77
N ASP A 133 8.62 24.26 9.72
CA ASP A 133 8.58 25.61 10.31
C ASP A 133 8.87 26.68 9.26
N SER A 134 9.89 26.48 8.41
CA SER A 134 10.23 27.39 7.33
C SER A 134 9.14 27.52 6.28
N ALA A 135 8.49 26.41 5.92
CA ALA A 135 7.37 26.41 4.99
C ALA A 135 6.15 27.16 5.55
N MET A 136 5.83 26.95 6.84
CA MET A 136 4.72 27.63 7.49
C MET A 136 4.98 29.16 7.59
N GLN A 137 6.19 29.57 7.94
CA GLN A 137 6.61 30.99 7.95
C GLN A 137 6.53 31.63 6.55
N ALA A 138 6.83 30.86 5.49
CA ALA A 138 6.76 31.33 4.12
C ALA A 138 5.33 31.41 3.54
N GLY A 139 4.33 30.89 4.25
CA GLY A 139 2.91 30.97 3.88
C GLY A 139 2.21 29.65 3.60
N ALA A 140 2.85 28.51 3.87
CA ALA A 140 2.14 27.25 3.96
C ALA A 140 1.18 27.28 5.18
N ASN A 141 0.04 26.61 5.07
CA ASN A 141 -0.95 26.58 6.14
C ASN A 141 -1.55 25.19 6.36
N ASN A 142 -1.00 24.20 5.72
CA ASN A 142 -1.43 22.81 5.87
C ASN A 142 -0.24 21.85 5.77
N VAL A 143 -0.17 20.88 6.68
CA VAL A 143 0.71 19.72 6.60
C VAL A 143 -0.18 18.51 6.38
N ASN A 144 -0.26 18.07 5.13
CA ASN A 144 -1.17 16.99 4.74
C ASN A 144 -0.66 15.61 5.15
N ARG A 145 0.67 15.44 5.15
CA ARG A 145 1.28 14.15 5.41
C ARG A 145 2.74 14.30 5.81
N LEU A 146 3.16 13.50 6.77
CA LEU A 146 4.56 13.21 7.06
C LEU A 146 4.70 11.71 7.24
N VAL A 147 5.58 11.10 6.47
CA VAL A 147 5.86 9.66 6.53
C VAL A 147 7.37 9.45 6.46
N PHE A 148 7.87 8.60 7.34
CA PHE A 148 9.22 8.10 7.29
C PHE A 148 9.25 6.78 6.54
N THR A 149 10.18 6.63 5.60
CA THR A 149 10.27 5.48 4.70
C THR A 149 11.71 5.03 4.56
N LEU A 150 11.91 3.94 3.85
CA LEU A 150 13.22 3.51 3.39
C LEU A 150 13.41 4.00 1.95
N LYS A 151 14.58 4.54 1.62
CA LYS A 151 14.95 4.87 0.24
C LYS A 151 14.99 3.63 -0.62
N ASP A 152 15.53 2.53 -0.09
CA ASP A 152 15.54 1.22 -0.72
C ASP A 152 14.58 0.27 0.00
N GLU A 153 13.29 0.45 -0.25
CA GLU A 153 12.24 -0.44 0.25
C GLU A 153 12.38 -1.86 -0.34
N GLN A 154 12.93 -1.98 -1.56
CA GLN A 154 13.04 -3.26 -2.24
C GLN A 154 14.02 -4.19 -1.54
N SER A 155 15.16 -3.68 -1.09
CA SER A 155 16.15 -4.49 -0.35
C SER A 155 15.55 -5.08 0.93
N ALA A 156 14.90 -4.25 1.75
CA ALA A 156 14.25 -4.70 2.98
C ALA A 156 13.11 -5.73 2.70
N GLN A 157 12.41 -5.53 1.59
CA GLN A 157 11.34 -6.43 1.16
C GLN A 157 11.86 -7.80 0.74
N LEU A 158 12.96 -7.85 -0.01
CA LEU A 158 13.61 -9.10 -0.40
C LEU A 158 14.18 -9.85 0.81
N GLU A 159 14.69 -9.12 1.80
CA GLU A 159 15.14 -9.71 3.07
C GLU A 159 13.98 -10.34 3.85
N ALA A 160 12.86 -9.61 4.00
CA ALA A 160 11.66 -10.11 4.65
C ALA A 160 11.10 -11.35 3.92
N LEU A 161 11.07 -11.32 2.57
CA LEU A 161 10.60 -12.44 1.76
C LEU A 161 11.50 -13.68 1.90
N ARG A 162 12.82 -13.48 1.93
CA ARG A 162 13.77 -14.58 2.19
C ARG A 162 13.54 -15.20 3.56
N ALA A 163 13.40 -14.37 4.59
CA ALA A 163 13.16 -14.84 5.95
C ALA A 163 11.80 -15.56 6.08
N ALA A 164 10.74 -15.07 5.45
CA ALA A 164 9.43 -15.71 5.40
C ALA A 164 9.49 -17.08 4.71
N SER A 165 10.21 -17.18 3.58
CA SER A 165 10.38 -18.43 2.83
C SER A 165 11.12 -19.48 3.65
N LEU A 166 12.19 -19.10 4.35
CA LEU A 166 12.92 -19.99 5.23
C LEU A 166 12.06 -20.49 6.40
N LYS A 167 11.25 -19.62 6.99
CA LYS A 167 10.31 -20.00 8.04
C LYS A 167 9.21 -20.96 7.54
N ALA A 168 8.67 -20.74 6.34
CA ALA A 168 7.72 -21.66 5.73
C ALA A 168 8.35 -23.05 5.56
N ARG A 169 9.56 -23.10 4.99
CA ARG A 169 10.29 -24.35 4.80
C ARG A 169 10.55 -25.07 6.12
N SER A 170 11.06 -24.38 7.12
CA SER A 170 11.33 -24.97 8.44
C SER A 170 10.05 -25.51 9.11
N LYS A 171 8.93 -24.84 8.98
CA LYS A 171 7.63 -25.33 9.46
C LYS A 171 7.20 -26.62 8.74
N ALA A 172 7.35 -26.67 7.40
CA ALA A 172 7.02 -27.88 6.63
C ALA A 172 7.88 -29.08 7.06
N GLU A 173 9.19 -28.86 7.23
CA GLU A 173 10.14 -29.90 7.69
C GLU A 173 9.80 -30.37 9.10
N ALA A 174 9.48 -29.47 10.03
CA ALA A 174 9.09 -29.82 11.39
C ALA A 174 7.81 -30.66 11.44
N ILE A 175 6.78 -30.30 10.66
CA ILE A 175 5.53 -31.04 10.58
C ILE A 175 5.76 -32.43 9.96
N ALA A 176 6.50 -32.49 8.85
CA ALA A 176 6.80 -33.76 8.20
C ALA A 176 7.54 -34.72 9.15
N THR A 177 8.56 -34.23 9.83
CA THR A 177 9.33 -35.03 10.82
C THR A 177 8.45 -35.51 11.97
N ALA A 178 7.62 -34.66 12.55
CA ALA A 178 6.74 -35.00 13.65
C ALA A 178 5.69 -36.07 13.28
N LEU A 179 5.31 -36.14 11.99
CA LEU A 179 4.34 -37.12 11.47
C LEU A 179 5.01 -38.39 10.87
N GLY A 180 6.32 -38.52 10.91
CA GLY A 180 7.04 -39.63 10.29
C GLY A 180 6.97 -39.61 8.76
N LEU A 181 6.87 -38.40 8.18
CA LEU A 181 6.80 -38.19 6.74
C LEU A 181 8.11 -37.56 6.21
N LYS A 182 8.34 -37.75 4.92
CA LYS A 182 9.46 -37.14 4.19
C LYS A 182 8.94 -36.21 3.12
N ILE A 183 9.51 -35.00 3.01
CA ILE A 183 9.22 -34.07 1.95
C ILE A 183 9.87 -34.60 0.65
N VAL A 184 9.06 -34.71 -0.40
CA VAL A 184 9.51 -35.15 -1.73
C VAL A 184 9.91 -33.93 -2.59
N LYS A 185 9.02 -32.95 -2.67
CA LYS A 185 9.22 -31.72 -3.46
C LYS A 185 8.29 -30.61 -3.00
N ILE A 186 8.62 -29.39 -3.37
CA ILE A 186 7.73 -28.23 -3.26
C ILE A 186 6.82 -28.24 -4.49
N THR A 187 5.50 -28.20 -4.28
CA THR A 187 4.49 -28.24 -5.36
C THR A 187 3.92 -26.87 -5.67
N ALA A 188 3.86 -25.99 -4.68
CA ALA A 188 3.40 -24.60 -4.87
C ALA A 188 4.08 -23.67 -3.85
N VAL A 189 4.36 -22.45 -4.31
CA VAL A 189 4.79 -21.34 -3.47
C VAL A 189 4.00 -20.12 -3.93
N THR A 190 3.38 -19.42 -2.98
CA THR A 190 2.62 -18.20 -3.22
C THR A 190 3.10 -17.13 -2.27
N GLU A 191 3.48 -15.98 -2.82
CA GLU A 191 3.75 -14.77 -2.05
C GLU A 191 2.41 -14.14 -1.64
N GLY A 192 2.25 -13.84 -0.34
CA GLY A 192 1.09 -13.12 0.17
C GLY A 192 1.17 -11.62 -0.09
N GLU A 193 0.15 -10.90 0.36
CA GLU A 193 0.12 -9.43 0.22
C GLU A 193 1.31 -8.78 0.94
N ARG A 194 1.84 -7.75 0.30
CA ARG A 194 2.93 -6.93 0.82
C ARG A 194 2.35 -5.89 1.78
N MET A 195 2.94 -5.74 2.93
CA MET A 195 2.56 -4.71 3.88
C MET A 195 3.81 -3.99 4.38
N ILE A 196 3.96 -2.72 3.98
CA ILE A 196 4.98 -1.80 4.49
C ILE A 196 4.24 -0.79 5.36
N GLN A 197 4.51 -0.79 6.65
CA GLN A 197 3.87 0.13 7.59
C GLN A 197 4.93 0.91 8.37
N PRO A 198 4.96 2.24 8.22
CA PRO A 198 5.68 3.07 9.16
C PRO A 198 4.98 3.01 10.52
N ILE A 199 5.70 2.55 11.54
CA ILE A 199 5.21 2.54 12.91
C ILE A 199 5.78 3.75 13.63
N VAL A 200 4.91 4.72 13.92
CA VAL A 200 5.23 5.79 14.84
C VAL A 200 5.06 5.24 16.25
N ARG A 201 6.16 4.90 16.92
CA ARG A 201 6.10 4.64 18.36
C ARG A 201 5.86 5.98 19.05
N GLN A 202 4.72 6.14 19.71
CA GLN A 202 4.51 7.24 20.63
C GLN A 202 5.50 7.09 21.79
N VAL A 203 6.59 7.83 21.71
CA VAL A 203 7.44 8.03 22.89
C VAL A 203 6.70 9.04 23.79
N THR A 204 6.31 8.60 24.98
CA THR A 204 5.76 9.50 26.01
C THR A 204 6.86 10.49 26.39
N ALA A 205 6.86 11.67 25.77
CA ALA A 205 7.79 12.72 26.04
C ALA A 205 7.59 13.20 27.49
N LEU A 206 8.54 12.91 28.35
CA LEU A 206 8.73 13.65 29.59
C LEU A 206 9.02 15.10 29.22
N ARG A 207 8.14 16.01 29.67
CA ARG A 207 8.25 17.44 29.48
C ARG A 207 9.64 17.93 29.86
N ALA A 208 10.40 18.40 28.86
CA ALA A 208 11.54 19.29 29.09
C ALA A 208 11.09 20.72 28.79
N GLU A 209 11.35 21.64 29.73
CA GLU A 209 11.00 23.05 29.62
C GLU A 209 11.84 23.77 28.55
N ALA A 210 11.14 24.50 27.68
CA ALA A 210 11.46 25.79 27.06
C ALA A 210 12.83 26.03 26.42
N ALA A 211 12.90 25.72 25.11
CA ALA A 211 13.56 26.54 24.09
C ALA A 211 12.55 26.83 22.97
N PRO A 212 12.72 27.85 22.07
CA PRO A 212 11.82 28.06 20.94
C PRO A 212 11.87 26.81 20.07
N ALA A 213 10.85 25.98 20.27
CA ALA A 213 10.89 24.62 19.84
C ALA A 213 10.59 24.56 18.33
N GLN A 214 11.56 24.07 17.57
CA GLN A 214 11.30 23.46 16.28
C GLN A 214 10.20 22.43 16.44
N THR A 215 9.37 22.28 15.41
CA THR A 215 8.34 21.22 15.42
C THR A 215 9.02 19.88 15.72
N PRO A 216 8.74 19.24 16.89
CA PRO A 216 9.39 18.00 17.25
C PRO A 216 8.91 16.90 16.32
N VAL A 217 9.84 16.23 15.67
CA VAL A 217 9.56 15.14 14.74
C VAL A 217 10.53 14.00 15.05
N GLU A 218 9.96 12.87 15.48
CA GLU A 218 10.75 11.68 15.76
C GLU A 218 10.42 10.59 14.73
N PRO A 219 11.40 10.15 13.93
CA PRO A 219 11.24 9.00 13.06
C PRO A 219 11.14 7.73 13.91
N GLY A 220 10.09 6.96 13.75
CA GLY A 220 9.97 5.65 14.38
C GLY A 220 10.80 4.60 13.64
N THR A 221 10.26 3.37 13.53
CA THR A 221 10.80 2.29 12.70
C THR A 221 9.87 2.04 11.51
N VAL A 222 10.44 1.55 10.42
CA VAL A 222 9.68 1.06 9.27
C VAL A 222 9.66 -0.46 9.35
N ASP A 223 8.48 -1.02 9.51
CA ASP A 223 8.27 -2.46 9.55
C ASP A 223 7.86 -2.97 8.16
N VAL A 224 8.67 -3.89 7.63
CA VAL A 224 8.43 -4.56 6.37
C VAL A 224 8.03 -5.99 6.65
N ARG A 225 6.79 -6.35 6.33
CA ARG A 225 6.24 -7.70 6.52
C ARG A 225 6.13 -8.42 5.18
N SER A 226 6.55 -9.68 5.17
CA SER A 226 6.32 -10.60 4.06
C SER A 226 5.72 -11.90 4.57
N THR A 227 4.84 -12.47 3.75
CA THR A 227 4.17 -13.75 4.01
C THR A 227 4.36 -14.66 2.81
N VAL A 228 4.71 -15.91 3.06
CA VAL A 228 4.87 -16.94 2.02
C VAL A 228 4.08 -18.17 2.41
N SER A 229 3.17 -18.59 1.53
CA SER A 229 2.49 -19.88 1.62
C SER A 229 3.23 -20.91 0.77
N MET A 230 3.53 -22.06 1.34
CA MET A 230 4.28 -23.15 0.70
C MET A 230 3.52 -24.45 0.84
N THR A 231 3.32 -25.15 -0.27
CA THR A 231 2.77 -26.50 -0.30
C THR A 231 3.85 -27.49 -0.72
N VAL A 232 4.04 -28.52 0.07
CA VAL A 232 5.00 -29.61 -0.19
C VAL A 232 4.27 -30.94 -0.32
N GLU A 233 4.73 -31.76 -1.24
CA GLU A 233 4.33 -33.16 -1.38
C GLU A 233 5.13 -34.01 -0.38
N VAL A 234 4.46 -34.93 0.30
CA VAL A 234 5.06 -35.78 1.32
C VAL A 234 4.81 -37.26 1.04
N THR A 235 5.66 -38.14 1.60
CA THR A 235 5.50 -39.58 1.55
C THR A 235 5.85 -40.18 2.94
N PRO A 236 5.33 -41.34 3.34
CA PRO A 236 5.83 -42.05 4.50
C PRO A 236 7.35 -42.29 4.40
N GLN A 237 8.03 -42.30 5.54
CA GLN A 237 9.46 -42.60 5.60
C GLN A 237 9.72 -44.09 5.30
#